data_904f55c4586af1410a89d46bd864626c
#
_entry.id   904f55c4586af1410a89d46bd864626c
#
_cell.length_a   1.000
_cell.length_b   1.000
_cell.length_c   1.000
_cell.angle_alpha   90.00
_cell.angle_beta   90.00
_cell.angle_gamma   90.00
#
_symmetry.space_group_name_H-M   'P 1'
#
loop_
_entity.id
_entity.type
_entity.pdbx_description
1 polymer ?
#
loop_
_entity_poly.entity_id
_entity_poly.type
_entity_poly.pdbx_seq_one_letter_code
_entity_poly.pdbx_strand_id
1 'polypeptide(L)'
;MGSPHKTRVRYDAPGHAHALTFSCDERRPLLAGDAACRLLVESLAAARVKHGFDLWAYVIMPEHVHLLVWPRDPAYSISRILMAVKRPVSYRARRMGLAPGSRFWLAGGGFDRNLDAAAAVHAEVRYMHANPVRRGLCRGPLEWTYS
;
A
#
# COMPACT_ATOMS: atom_id res chain seq x y z
N MET A 1 25.90 0.31 -15.69
CA MET A 1 25.95 1.00 -14.41
C MET A 1 24.55 1.05 -13.83
N GLY A 2 24.31 0.40 -12.72
CA GLY A 2 23.03 0.48 -12.03
C GLY A 2 22.83 1.87 -11.46
N SER A 3 21.61 2.43 -11.61
CA SER A 3 21.22 3.63 -10.91
C SER A 3 21.45 3.42 -9.40
N PRO A 4 21.98 4.41 -8.66
CA PRO A 4 22.15 4.24 -7.23
C PRO A 4 20.78 3.95 -6.63
N HIS A 5 20.64 2.81 -5.96
CA HIS A 5 19.49 2.53 -5.13
C HIS A 5 19.38 3.64 -4.10
N LYS A 6 18.39 4.51 -4.25
CA LYS A 6 18.05 5.44 -3.19
C LYS A 6 17.65 4.61 -1.98
N THR A 7 18.57 4.51 -1.02
CA THR A 7 18.26 3.90 0.27
C THR A 7 17.33 4.87 0.98
N ARG A 8 16.03 4.56 1.00
CA ARG A 8 15.06 5.39 1.72
C ARG A 8 15.26 5.18 3.21
N VAL A 9 15.54 6.25 3.93
CA VAL A 9 15.58 6.21 5.39
C VAL A 9 14.13 6.23 5.91
N ARG A 10 13.78 5.23 6.74
CA ARG A 10 12.48 5.16 7.41
C ARG A 10 12.63 5.61 8.85
N TYR A 11 11.62 6.31 9.32
CA TYR A 11 11.54 6.77 10.70
C TYR A 11 10.36 6.09 11.39
N ASP A 12 10.63 4.98 12.06
CA ASP A 12 9.61 4.24 12.83
C ASP A 12 9.43 4.90 14.20
N ALA A 13 8.84 6.09 14.20
CA ALA A 13 8.63 6.90 15.40
C ALA A 13 7.35 6.51 16.11
N PRO A 14 7.37 6.16 17.41
CA PRO A 14 6.17 5.81 18.16
C PRO A 14 5.11 6.91 18.10
N GLY A 15 3.85 6.51 17.92
CA GLY A 15 2.72 7.43 17.86
C GLY A 15 2.48 8.08 16.49
N HIS A 16 3.37 7.89 15.52
CA HIS A 16 3.17 8.40 14.16
C HIS A 16 2.29 7.46 13.33
N ALA A 17 1.41 8.04 12.53
CA ALA A 17 0.81 7.34 11.40
C ALA A 17 1.77 7.36 10.21
N HIS A 18 1.60 6.43 9.29
CA HIS A 18 2.39 6.36 8.06
C HIS A 18 1.50 6.33 6.84
N ALA A 19 1.71 7.27 5.93
CA ALA A 19 1.18 7.20 4.57
C ALA A 19 2.15 6.41 3.71
N LEU A 20 1.72 5.25 3.25
CA LEU A 20 2.53 4.31 2.47
C LEU A 20 2.01 4.23 1.05
N THR A 21 2.91 4.24 0.08
CA THR A 21 2.59 4.00 -1.32
C THR A 21 3.56 2.99 -1.90
N PHE A 22 3.06 1.99 -2.60
CA PHE A 22 3.88 1.02 -3.31
C PHE A 22 3.20 0.63 -4.62
N SER A 23 4.01 0.28 -5.62
CA SER A 23 3.56 0.08 -6.99
C SER A 23 3.80 -1.34 -7.48
N CYS A 24 2.99 -1.76 -8.46
CA CYS A 24 3.25 -2.97 -9.23
C CYS A 24 4.52 -2.79 -10.07
N ASP A 25 5.19 -3.91 -10.36
CA ASP A 25 6.40 -3.92 -11.19
C ASP A 25 6.12 -3.32 -12.56
N GLU A 26 7.02 -2.45 -13.03
CA GLU A 26 6.90 -1.68 -14.27
C GLU A 26 5.58 -0.88 -14.35
N ARG A 27 4.96 -0.59 -13.21
CA ARG A 27 3.65 0.07 -13.10
C ARG A 27 2.57 -0.59 -13.95
N ARG A 28 2.65 -1.89 -14.14
CA ARG A 28 1.62 -2.67 -14.83
C ARG A 28 0.34 -2.70 -14.01
N PRO A 29 -0.85 -2.70 -14.65
CA PRO A 29 -2.11 -2.65 -13.93
C PRO A 29 -2.51 -4.02 -13.38
N LEU A 30 -1.65 -4.63 -12.55
CA LEU A 30 -1.85 -5.97 -12.00
C LEU A 30 -2.96 -6.02 -10.94
N LEU A 31 -3.37 -4.87 -10.42
CA LEU A 31 -4.46 -4.72 -9.46
C LEU A 31 -5.77 -4.25 -10.10
N ALA A 32 -5.85 -4.24 -11.42
CA ALA A 32 -7.09 -3.86 -12.12
C ALA A 32 -8.21 -4.90 -11.96
N GLY A 33 -7.85 -6.16 -11.75
CA GLY A 33 -8.80 -7.25 -11.58
C GLY A 33 -9.22 -7.47 -10.12
N ASP A 34 -10.46 -7.91 -9.93
CA ASP A 34 -11.03 -8.18 -8.61
C ASP A 34 -10.25 -9.24 -7.82
N ALA A 35 -9.77 -10.30 -8.49
CA ALA A 35 -9.02 -11.37 -7.85
C ALA A 35 -7.73 -10.88 -7.15
N ALA A 36 -6.96 -10.03 -7.81
CA ALA A 36 -5.74 -9.45 -7.24
C ALA A 36 -6.05 -8.52 -6.07
N CYS A 37 -7.09 -7.70 -6.20
CA CYS A 37 -7.53 -6.82 -5.11
C CYS A 37 -7.96 -7.60 -3.88
N ARG A 38 -8.67 -8.71 -4.05
CA ARG A 38 -9.06 -9.59 -2.92
C ARG A 38 -7.87 -10.19 -2.22
N LEU A 39 -6.85 -10.64 -2.96
CA LEU A 39 -5.60 -11.13 -2.36
C LEU A 39 -4.96 -10.05 -1.47
N LEU A 40 -4.93 -8.82 -1.94
CA LEU A 40 -4.35 -7.71 -1.19
C LEU A 40 -5.17 -7.38 0.07
N VAL A 41 -6.48 -7.32 -0.02
CA VAL A 41 -7.36 -7.08 1.13
C VAL A 41 -7.20 -8.17 2.18
N GLU A 42 -7.16 -9.44 1.78
CA GLU A 42 -6.91 -10.55 2.70
C GLU A 42 -5.54 -10.47 3.37
N SER A 43 -4.50 -10.10 2.60
CA SER A 43 -3.15 -9.94 3.11
C SER A 43 -3.05 -8.78 4.10
N LEU A 44 -3.72 -7.67 3.82
CA LEU A 44 -3.82 -6.52 4.74
C LEU A 44 -4.48 -6.93 6.06
N ALA A 45 -5.57 -7.67 6.00
CA ALA A 45 -6.28 -8.14 7.20
C ALA A 45 -5.38 -9.03 8.07
N ALA A 46 -4.64 -9.96 7.46
CA ALA A 46 -3.73 -10.84 8.17
C ALA A 46 -2.53 -10.10 8.77
N ALA A 47 -1.92 -9.20 8.01
CA ALA A 47 -0.78 -8.39 8.45
C ALA A 47 -1.16 -7.47 9.62
N ARG A 48 -2.35 -6.90 9.57
CA ARG A 48 -2.89 -6.03 10.61
C ARG A 48 -2.97 -6.73 11.97
N VAL A 49 -3.43 -7.96 11.99
CA VAL A 49 -3.50 -8.78 13.21
C VAL A 49 -2.10 -9.15 13.68
N LYS A 50 -1.25 -9.64 12.79
CA LYS A 50 0.08 -10.13 13.12
C LYS A 50 1.02 -9.04 13.63
N HIS A 51 0.99 -7.86 13.01
CA HIS A 51 1.92 -6.77 13.30
C HIS A 51 1.30 -5.64 14.15
N GLY A 52 0.03 -5.75 14.54
CA GLY A 52 -0.60 -4.84 15.49
C GLY A 52 -0.69 -3.40 14.99
N PHE A 53 -1.28 -3.17 13.83
CA PHE A 53 -1.54 -1.82 13.35
C PHE A 53 -3.02 -1.59 13.03
N ASP A 54 -3.45 -0.34 13.12
CA ASP A 54 -4.74 0.09 12.63
C ASP A 54 -4.59 0.53 11.18
N LEU A 55 -5.51 0.11 10.33
CA LEU A 55 -5.63 0.57 8.96
C LEU A 55 -6.70 1.65 8.91
N TRP A 56 -6.29 2.91 8.85
CA TRP A 56 -7.22 4.03 8.87
C TRP A 56 -7.83 4.34 7.50
N ALA A 57 -7.07 4.08 6.44
CA ALA A 57 -7.56 4.23 5.08
C ALA A 57 -6.72 3.39 4.11
N TYR A 58 -7.32 2.98 3.01
CA TYR A 58 -6.61 2.39 1.90
C TYR A 58 -7.28 2.75 0.59
N VAL A 59 -6.51 2.80 -0.48
CA VAL A 59 -7.01 2.92 -1.84
C VAL A 59 -6.16 2.04 -2.74
N ILE A 60 -6.80 1.09 -3.42
CA ILE A 60 -6.13 0.20 -4.37
C ILE A 60 -6.38 0.74 -5.77
N MET A 61 -5.34 1.31 -6.37
CA MET A 61 -5.34 1.74 -7.77
C MET A 61 -4.91 0.57 -8.66
N PRO A 62 -5.17 0.63 -9.98
CA PRO A 62 -4.78 -0.47 -10.88
C PRO A 62 -3.29 -0.84 -10.82
N GLU A 63 -2.39 0.13 -10.63
CA GLU A 63 -0.95 -0.08 -10.67
C GLU A 63 -0.22 0.27 -9.38
N HIS A 64 -0.92 0.75 -8.35
CA HIS A 64 -0.31 1.10 -7.07
C HIS A 64 -1.34 1.09 -5.93
N VAL A 65 -0.83 1.17 -4.70
CA VAL A 65 -1.63 1.10 -3.48
C VAL A 65 -1.26 2.26 -2.57
N HIS A 66 -2.26 2.88 -1.97
CA HIS A 66 -2.10 3.81 -0.86
C HIS A 66 -2.64 3.18 0.41
N LEU A 67 -1.85 3.23 1.48
CA LEU A 67 -2.26 2.82 2.83
C LEU A 67 -2.01 3.96 3.80
N LEU A 68 -2.89 4.08 4.78
CA LEU A 68 -2.67 4.91 5.94
C LEU A 68 -2.77 4.01 7.17
N VAL A 69 -1.63 3.76 7.80
CA VAL A 69 -1.51 2.82 8.93
C VAL A 69 -1.07 3.53 10.19
N TRP A 70 -1.55 3.06 11.33
CA TRP A 70 -1.11 3.52 12.63
C TRP A 70 -0.65 2.32 13.46
N PRO A 71 0.67 2.11 13.59
CA PRO A 71 1.20 1.01 14.40
C PRO A 71 0.96 1.24 15.88
N ARG A 72 0.47 0.19 16.57
CA ARG A 72 0.17 0.26 18.00
C ARG A 72 1.36 -0.07 18.89
N ASP A 73 2.26 -0.92 18.39
CA ASP A 73 3.47 -1.29 19.12
C ASP A 73 4.55 -0.22 18.95
N PRO A 74 5.10 0.36 20.04
CA PRO A 74 6.20 1.32 19.94
C PRO A 74 7.45 0.78 19.23
N ALA A 75 7.65 -0.53 19.20
CA ALA A 75 8.77 -1.19 18.56
C ALA A 75 8.44 -1.71 17.14
N TYR A 76 7.47 -1.09 16.47
CA TYR A 76 7.05 -1.51 15.13
C TYR A 76 8.13 -1.31 14.07
N SER A 77 7.97 -2.02 12.95
CA SER A 77 8.80 -1.84 11.75
C SER A 77 7.90 -1.75 10.52
N ILE A 78 7.89 -0.61 9.86
CA ILE A 78 7.15 -0.42 8.60
C ILE A 78 7.67 -1.37 7.52
N SER A 79 8.97 -1.63 7.47
CA SER A 79 9.54 -2.59 6.52
C SER A 79 8.96 -4.00 6.71
N ARG A 80 8.78 -4.45 7.95
CA ARG A 80 8.15 -5.75 8.24
C ARG A 80 6.66 -5.76 7.91
N ILE A 81 5.95 -4.67 8.20
CA ILE A 81 4.53 -4.52 7.86
C ILE A 81 4.36 -4.62 6.34
N LEU A 82 5.13 -3.86 5.56
CA LEU A 82 5.07 -3.91 4.10
C LEU A 82 5.40 -5.29 3.54
N MET A 83 6.38 -5.96 4.11
CA MET A 83 6.74 -7.33 3.72
C MET A 83 5.58 -8.29 3.97
N ALA A 84 4.93 -8.19 5.12
CA ALA A 84 3.78 -9.03 5.48
C ALA A 84 2.57 -8.79 4.58
N VAL A 85 2.41 -7.57 4.05
CA VAL A 85 1.34 -7.23 3.10
C VAL A 85 1.68 -7.70 1.69
N LYS A 86 2.90 -7.48 1.22
CA LYS A 86 3.28 -7.66 -0.20
C LYS A 86 3.62 -9.11 -0.56
N ARG A 87 4.31 -9.84 0.31
CA ARG A 87 4.77 -11.21 0.00
C ARG A 87 3.65 -12.20 -0.28
N PRO A 88 2.58 -12.29 0.54
CA PRO A 88 1.51 -13.24 0.26
C PRO A 88 0.80 -12.95 -1.06
N VAL A 89 0.64 -11.70 -1.41
CA VAL A 89 0.03 -11.28 -2.69
C VAL A 89 0.90 -11.76 -3.85
N SER A 90 2.20 -11.48 -3.81
CA SER A 90 3.15 -11.90 -4.85
C SER A 90 3.14 -13.42 -5.04
N TYR A 91 3.21 -14.17 -3.94
CA TYR A 91 3.22 -15.63 -3.96
C TYR A 91 1.92 -16.21 -4.53
N ARG A 92 0.77 -15.77 -4.03
CA ARG A 92 -0.54 -16.27 -4.44
C ARG A 92 -0.89 -15.84 -5.87
N ALA A 93 -0.58 -14.61 -6.24
CA ALA A 93 -0.80 -14.11 -7.60
C ALA A 93 -0.01 -14.93 -8.64
N ARG A 94 1.23 -15.29 -8.33
CA ARG A 94 2.04 -16.17 -9.19
C ARG A 94 1.37 -17.51 -9.39
N ARG A 95 0.90 -18.13 -8.34
CA ARG A 95 0.21 -19.43 -8.40
C ARG A 95 -1.11 -19.37 -9.18
N MET A 96 -1.77 -18.23 -9.18
CA MET A 96 -3.01 -17.99 -9.93
C MET A 96 -2.78 -17.50 -11.36
N GLY A 97 -1.52 -17.32 -11.77
CA GLY A 97 -1.20 -16.81 -13.11
C GLY A 97 -1.54 -15.34 -13.33
N LEU A 98 -1.65 -14.56 -12.26
CA LEU A 98 -2.05 -13.14 -12.35
C LEU A 98 -0.90 -12.19 -12.71
N ALA A 99 0.33 -12.64 -12.62
CA ALA A 99 1.51 -11.87 -13.00
C ALA A 99 2.52 -12.76 -13.71
N PRO A 100 2.18 -13.28 -14.91
CA PRO A 100 3.05 -14.23 -15.58
C PRO A 100 4.38 -13.60 -15.98
N GLY A 101 5.46 -14.34 -15.74
CA GLY A 101 6.81 -14.02 -16.23
C GLY A 101 7.54 -12.90 -15.51
N SER A 102 7.02 -12.36 -14.40
CA SER A 102 7.70 -11.24 -13.73
C SER A 102 7.32 -11.12 -12.23
N ARG A 103 7.94 -10.15 -11.59
CA ARG A 103 7.59 -9.74 -10.23
C ARG A 103 6.20 -9.11 -10.22
N PHE A 104 5.50 -9.27 -9.11
CA PHE A 104 4.25 -8.54 -8.88
C PHE A 104 4.53 -7.09 -8.48
N TRP A 105 5.44 -6.89 -7.54
CA TRP A 105 5.74 -5.57 -6.96
C TRP A 105 7.05 -5.00 -7.48
N LEU A 106 7.06 -3.68 -7.66
CA LEU A 106 8.29 -2.93 -7.94
C LEU A 106 9.23 -3.05 -6.73
N ALA A 107 10.47 -3.48 -6.99
CA ALA A 107 11.48 -3.65 -5.97
C ALA A 107 12.00 -2.31 -5.46
N GLY A 108 12.23 -2.21 -4.15
CA GLY A 108 12.95 -1.11 -3.50
C GLY A 108 12.33 0.26 -3.63
N GLY A 109 11.23 0.40 -4.29
CA GLY A 109 10.52 1.66 -4.44
C GLY A 109 9.35 1.72 -3.49
N GLY A 110 8.92 2.90 -3.18
CA GLY A 110 7.76 3.14 -2.37
C GLY A 110 7.89 4.47 -1.66
N PHE A 111 6.83 4.91 -1.09
CA PHE A 111 6.75 6.16 -0.38
C PHE A 111 6.30 5.87 1.05
N ASP A 112 6.99 6.48 2.01
CA ASP A 112 6.66 6.38 3.42
C ASP A 112 6.79 7.77 4.03
N ARG A 113 5.66 8.35 4.41
CA ARG A 113 5.61 9.66 5.05
C ARG A 113 5.02 9.54 6.44
N ASN A 114 5.77 9.97 7.44
CA ASN A 114 5.29 10.05 8.81
C ASN A 114 4.29 11.20 8.99
N LEU A 115 3.18 10.93 9.67
CA LEU A 115 2.15 11.90 9.99
C LEU A 115 1.96 11.93 11.51
N ASP A 116 2.21 13.07 12.13
CA ASP A 116 2.17 13.25 13.58
C ASP A 116 1.07 14.21 14.05
N ALA A 117 0.32 14.79 13.11
CA ALA A 117 -0.75 15.74 13.40
C ALA A 117 -2.08 15.32 12.77
N ALA A 118 -3.18 15.51 13.49
CA ALA A 118 -4.52 15.17 13.00
C ALA A 118 -4.86 15.86 11.68
N ALA A 119 -4.48 17.11 11.49
CA ALA A 119 -4.72 17.85 10.24
C ALA A 119 -4.01 17.18 9.05
N ALA A 120 -2.78 16.70 9.24
CA ALA A 120 -2.03 16.00 8.20
C ALA A 120 -2.68 14.65 7.86
N VAL A 121 -3.17 13.91 8.85
CA VAL A 121 -3.90 12.66 8.66
C VAL A 121 -5.18 12.90 7.85
N HIS A 122 -5.98 13.88 8.21
CA HIS A 122 -7.22 14.19 7.50
C HIS A 122 -6.96 14.64 6.07
N ALA A 123 -5.91 15.43 5.84
CA ALA A 123 -5.52 15.85 4.50
C ALA A 123 -5.11 14.65 3.64
N GLU A 124 -4.37 13.70 4.22
CA GLU A 124 -3.95 12.48 3.52
C GLU A 124 -5.13 11.59 3.15
N VAL A 125 -6.08 11.40 4.06
CA VAL A 125 -7.31 10.63 3.78
C VAL A 125 -8.05 11.22 2.58
N ARG A 126 -8.24 12.54 2.57
CA ARG A 126 -8.90 13.21 1.44
C ARG A 126 -8.11 13.05 0.14
N TYR A 127 -6.80 13.19 0.20
CA TYR A 127 -5.93 13.02 -0.96
C TYR A 127 -6.04 11.61 -1.54
N MET A 128 -5.96 10.59 -0.69
CA MET A 128 -6.04 9.19 -1.09
C MET A 128 -7.38 8.88 -1.78
N HIS A 129 -8.49 9.24 -1.14
CA HIS A 129 -9.83 8.94 -1.67
C HIS A 129 -10.19 9.74 -2.91
N ALA A 130 -9.58 10.90 -3.13
CA ALA A 130 -9.74 11.67 -4.35
C ALA A 130 -8.92 11.12 -5.53
N ASN A 131 -7.95 10.25 -5.30
CA ASN A 131 -7.05 9.76 -6.34
C ASN A 131 -7.77 9.07 -7.52
N PRO A 132 -8.69 8.13 -7.32
CA PRO A 132 -9.44 7.55 -8.44
C PRO A 132 -10.25 8.59 -9.22
N VAL A 133 -10.79 9.59 -8.55
CA VAL A 133 -11.55 10.69 -9.19
C VAL A 133 -10.64 11.58 -10.03
N ARG A 134 -9.49 11.99 -9.48
CA ARG A 134 -8.50 12.80 -10.22
C ARG A 134 -8.00 12.11 -11.48
N ARG A 135 -7.90 10.78 -11.46
CA ARG A 135 -7.48 9.99 -12.61
C ARG A 135 -8.62 9.63 -13.56
N GLY A 136 -9.83 10.12 -13.31
CA GLY A 136 -10.98 9.89 -14.16
C GLY A 136 -11.52 8.47 -14.14
N LEU A 137 -11.21 7.69 -13.11
CA LEU A 137 -11.63 6.29 -13.00
C LEU A 137 -13.03 6.14 -12.39
N CYS A 138 -13.51 7.13 -11.69
CA CYS A 138 -14.87 7.21 -11.14
C CYS A 138 -15.27 8.68 -10.95
N ARG A 139 -16.56 8.94 -10.70
CA ARG A 139 -17.11 10.29 -10.56
C ARG A 139 -16.94 10.85 -9.16
N GLY A 140 -17.05 9.99 -8.14
CA GLY A 140 -16.91 10.37 -6.74
C GLY A 140 -16.17 9.32 -5.94
N PRO A 141 -15.58 9.68 -4.77
CA PRO A 141 -14.77 8.77 -3.97
C PRO A 141 -15.52 7.52 -3.52
N LEU A 142 -16.82 7.63 -3.28
CA LEU A 142 -17.65 6.50 -2.82
C LEU A 142 -17.93 5.46 -3.90
N GLU A 143 -17.67 5.79 -5.17
CA GLU A 143 -17.87 4.86 -6.29
C GLU A 143 -16.68 3.90 -6.49
N TRP A 144 -15.55 4.16 -5.83
CA TRP A 144 -14.37 3.30 -5.96
C TRP A 144 -14.46 2.12 -5.01
N THR A 145 -14.55 0.91 -5.57
CA THR A 145 -14.86 -0.32 -4.81
C THR A 145 -13.82 -0.66 -3.74
N TYR A 146 -12.54 -0.49 -4.05
CA TYR A 146 -11.44 -0.86 -3.15
C TYR A 146 -10.82 0.38 -2.49
N SER A 147 -11.59 0.96 -1.62
CA SER A 147 -11.14 2.08 -0.79
C SER A 147 -11.86 2.11 0.56
#